data_2e615d1e191753000510c35ba2b68186
#
_entry.id   2e615d1e191753000510c35ba2b68186
#
_cell.length_a   1.000
_cell.length_b   1.000
_cell.length_c   1.000
_cell.angle_alpha   90.00
_cell.angle_beta   90.00
_cell.angle_gamma   90.00
#
_symmetry.space_group_name_H-M   'P 1'
#
loop_
_entity.id
_entity.type
_entity.pdbx_description
1 polymer ?
#
loop_
_entity_poly.entity_id
_entity_poly.type
_entity_poly.pdbx_seq_one_letter_code
_entity_poly.pdbx_strand_id
1 'polypeptide(L)'
;MDPFWVLGASSAEIKKQMEGRAWERAGEFGLRRNAILVLVHFARQSFERKRDLSLAFKAKKVLEPWLENEDPGISDAAIWGIGQVGRLGDLTKD
;
A
#
# COMPACT_ATOMS: atom_id res chain seq x y z
N MET A 1 0.18 12.51 -2.22
CA MET A 1 1.47 11.77 -2.32
C MET A 1 1.21 10.41 -2.92
N ASP A 2 2.05 9.98 -3.85
CA ASP A 2 1.88 8.70 -4.55
C ASP A 2 2.09 7.53 -3.58
N PRO A 3 1.09 6.64 -3.38
CA PRO A 3 1.25 5.51 -2.47
C PRO A 3 2.34 4.53 -2.90
N PHE A 4 2.58 4.37 -4.18
CA PHE A 4 3.69 3.53 -4.66
C PHE A 4 5.03 4.09 -4.22
N TRP A 5 5.20 5.41 -4.32
CA TRP A 5 6.42 6.07 -3.85
C TRP A 5 6.60 5.90 -2.35
N VAL A 6 5.54 6.11 -1.57
CA VAL A 6 5.59 6.00 -0.11
C VAL A 6 6.03 4.60 0.33
N LEU A 7 5.54 3.57 -0.35
CA LEU A 7 5.86 2.18 0.01
C LEU A 7 7.21 1.71 -0.54
N GLY A 8 7.76 2.39 -1.55
CA GLY A 8 9.07 2.08 -2.09
C GLY A 8 10.21 2.92 -1.53
N ALA A 9 9.90 4.03 -0.86
CA ALA A 9 10.92 4.94 -0.33
C ALA A 9 11.50 4.44 0.99
N SER A 10 12.77 4.78 1.23
CA SER A 10 13.40 4.52 2.52
C SER A 10 12.89 5.52 3.58
N SER A 11 13.12 5.20 4.86
CA SER A 11 12.80 6.13 5.95
C SER A 11 13.51 7.48 5.79
N ALA A 12 14.76 7.45 5.32
CA ALA A 12 15.52 8.68 5.08
C ALA A 12 14.89 9.55 3.98
N GLU A 13 14.39 8.92 2.92
CA GLU A 13 13.72 9.63 1.83
C GLU A 13 12.42 10.25 2.29
N ILE A 14 11.63 9.53 3.10
CA ILE A 14 10.38 10.06 3.65
C ILE A 14 10.67 11.22 4.60
N LYS A 15 11.67 11.08 5.47
CA LYS A 15 12.10 12.14 6.38
C LYS A 15 12.47 13.41 5.60
N LYS A 16 13.19 13.26 4.51
CA LYS A 16 13.60 14.38 3.69
C LYS A 16 12.40 15.11 3.08
N GLN A 17 11.39 14.37 2.62
CA GLN A 17 10.15 14.96 2.08
C GLN A 17 9.37 15.71 3.15
N MET A 18 9.55 15.35 4.41
CA MET A 18 8.85 15.98 5.53
C MET A 18 9.69 17.10 6.20
N GLU A 19 10.81 17.50 5.59
CA GLU A 19 11.62 18.61 6.10
C GLU A 19 10.79 19.87 6.28
N GLY A 20 11.04 20.57 7.39
CA GLY A 20 10.27 21.75 7.75
C GLY A 20 8.99 21.44 8.50
N ARG A 21 8.67 20.15 8.70
CA ARG A 21 7.52 19.70 9.49
C ARG A 21 8.00 18.84 10.64
N ALA A 22 7.22 18.74 11.71
CA ALA A 22 7.52 17.82 12.78
C ALA A 22 7.51 16.38 12.21
N TRP A 23 8.64 15.68 12.33
CA TRP A 23 8.76 14.30 11.85
C TRP A 23 8.94 13.37 13.05
N GLU A 24 8.13 12.34 13.08
CA GLU A 24 8.25 11.25 14.05
C GLU A 24 8.14 9.92 13.33
N ARG A 25 8.82 8.91 13.87
CA ARG A 25 8.77 7.57 13.27
C ARG A 25 7.35 7.01 13.25
N ALA A 26 6.55 7.33 14.28
CA ALA A 26 5.14 6.96 14.30
C ALA A 26 4.37 7.59 13.15
N GLY A 27 4.73 8.82 12.75
CA GLY A 27 4.15 9.49 11.59
C GLY A 27 4.47 8.77 10.29
N GLU A 28 5.70 8.26 10.16
CA GLU A 28 6.10 7.45 9.00
C GLU A 28 5.26 6.18 8.91
N PHE A 29 5.07 5.48 10.03
CA PHE A 29 4.27 4.25 10.05
C PHE A 29 2.82 4.53 9.64
N GLY A 30 2.23 5.62 10.15
CA GLY A 30 0.89 6.03 9.77
C GLY A 30 0.78 6.35 8.28
N LEU A 31 1.78 7.05 7.74
CA LEU A 31 1.82 7.39 6.31
C LEU A 31 1.87 6.13 5.45
N ARG A 32 2.72 5.16 5.81
CA ARG A 32 2.83 3.91 5.06
C ARG A 32 1.56 3.09 5.15
N ARG A 33 0.94 2.99 6.33
CA ARG A 33 -0.33 2.28 6.49
C ARG A 33 -1.42 2.92 5.62
N ASN A 34 -1.52 4.24 5.64
CA ASN A 34 -2.50 4.95 4.80
C ASN A 34 -2.23 4.72 3.31
N ALA A 35 -0.97 4.67 2.90
CA ALA A 35 -0.61 4.38 1.51
C ALA A 35 -1.12 2.99 1.10
N ILE A 36 -1.03 2.00 1.97
CA ILE A 36 -1.56 0.66 1.70
C ILE A 36 -3.08 0.72 1.48
N LEU A 37 -3.81 1.42 2.35
CA LEU A 37 -5.26 1.54 2.24
C LEU A 37 -5.66 2.23 0.94
N VAL A 38 -4.98 3.31 0.59
CA VAL A 38 -5.25 4.07 -0.66
C VAL A 38 -4.96 3.20 -1.88
N LEU A 39 -3.87 2.45 -1.86
CA LEU A 39 -3.47 1.58 -2.97
C LEU A 39 -4.52 0.50 -3.23
N VAL A 40 -5.02 -0.12 -2.17
CA VAL A 40 -6.07 -1.14 -2.27
C VAL A 40 -7.36 -0.51 -2.82
N HIS A 41 -7.71 0.68 -2.35
CA HIS A 41 -8.89 1.39 -2.83
C HIS A 41 -8.80 1.66 -4.33
N PHE A 42 -7.67 2.14 -4.81
CA PHE A 42 -7.47 2.42 -6.24
C PHE A 42 -7.54 1.13 -7.08
N ALA A 43 -6.95 0.04 -6.56
CA ALA A 43 -7.00 -1.26 -7.26
C ALA A 43 -8.44 -1.74 -7.42
N ARG A 44 -9.24 -1.60 -6.37
CA ARG A 44 -10.66 -1.98 -6.40
C ARG A 44 -11.44 -1.12 -7.36
N GLN A 45 -11.24 0.21 -7.33
CA GLN A 45 -11.91 1.12 -8.26
C GLN A 45 -11.58 0.80 -9.71
N SER A 46 -10.32 0.53 -10.01
CA SER A 46 -9.89 0.21 -11.37
C SER A 46 -10.58 -1.06 -11.86
N PHE A 47 -10.69 -2.07 -11.01
CA PHE A 47 -11.39 -3.30 -11.33
C PHE A 47 -12.89 -3.07 -11.52
N GLU A 48 -13.53 -2.34 -10.63
CA GLU A 48 -14.97 -2.09 -10.68
C GLU A 48 -15.37 -1.30 -11.92
N ARG A 49 -14.57 -0.32 -12.31
CA ARG A 49 -14.88 0.57 -13.44
C ARG A 49 -14.47 0.00 -14.79
N LYS A 50 -13.30 -0.66 -14.86
CA LYS A 50 -12.69 -1.05 -16.14
C LYS A 50 -12.39 -2.54 -16.24
N ARG A 51 -12.70 -3.31 -15.21
CA ARG A 51 -12.32 -4.73 -15.10
C ARG A 51 -10.82 -4.93 -15.31
N ASP A 52 -10.02 -3.95 -14.90
CA ASP A 52 -8.58 -3.94 -15.06
C ASP A 52 -7.91 -4.39 -13.77
N LEU A 53 -7.10 -5.47 -13.85
CA LEU A 53 -6.37 -6.03 -12.72
C LEU A 53 -4.90 -5.58 -12.67
N SER A 54 -4.44 -4.74 -13.61
CA SER A 54 -3.03 -4.30 -13.64
C SER A 54 -2.61 -3.67 -12.34
N LEU A 55 -3.45 -2.79 -11.80
CA LEU A 55 -3.14 -2.09 -10.56
C LEU A 55 -3.17 -3.04 -9.36
N ALA A 56 -4.06 -4.02 -9.37
CA ALA A 56 -4.12 -5.04 -8.31
C ALA A 56 -2.85 -5.90 -8.28
N PHE A 57 -2.35 -6.32 -9.45
CA PHE A 57 -1.11 -7.08 -9.53
C PHE A 57 0.09 -6.27 -9.07
N LYS A 58 0.15 -5.00 -9.48
CA LYS A 58 1.22 -4.09 -9.08
C LYS A 58 1.18 -3.83 -7.58
N ALA A 59 -0.01 -3.64 -7.03
CA ALA A 59 -0.21 -3.44 -5.59
C ALA A 59 0.27 -4.66 -4.80
N LYS A 60 -0.06 -5.85 -5.24
CA LYS A 60 0.37 -7.07 -4.57
C LYS A 60 1.90 -7.14 -4.45
N LYS A 61 2.61 -6.85 -5.55
CA LYS A 61 4.07 -6.85 -5.55
C LYS A 61 4.65 -5.83 -4.58
N VAL A 62 4.04 -4.65 -4.52
CA VAL A 62 4.50 -3.57 -3.64
C VAL A 62 4.25 -3.91 -2.18
N LEU A 63 3.15 -4.62 -1.89
CA LEU A 63 2.77 -4.97 -0.52
C LEU A 63 3.56 -6.15 0.06
N GLU A 64 4.04 -7.06 -0.78
CA GLU A 64 4.74 -8.26 -0.31
C GLU A 64 5.89 -7.97 0.67
N PRO A 65 6.79 -7.00 0.41
CA PRO A 65 7.87 -6.71 1.34
C PRO A 65 7.41 -6.22 2.71
N TRP A 66 6.18 -5.76 2.84
CA TRP A 66 5.66 -5.21 4.08
C TRP A 66 4.93 -6.22 4.96
N LEU A 67 4.74 -7.45 4.49
CA LEU A 67 4.05 -8.50 5.24
C LEU A 67 4.72 -8.83 6.58
N GLU A 68 6.03 -8.76 6.62
CA GLU A 68 6.82 -9.08 7.80
C GLU A 68 7.42 -7.83 8.46
N ASN A 69 6.80 -6.67 8.24
CA ASN A 69 7.27 -5.44 8.86
C ASN A 69 7.16 -5.53 10.38
N GLU A 70 8.14 -4.96 11.08
CA GLU A 70 8.18 -4.95 12.55
C GLU A 70 7.01 -4.20 13.19
N ASP A 71 6.42 -3.23 12.47
CA ASP A 71 5.25 -2.52 12.98
C ASP A 71 3.98 -3.31 12.68
N PRO A 72 3.23 -3.73 13.73
CA PRO A 72 2.01 -4.53 13.51
C PRO A 72 0.95 -3.82 12.67
N GLY A 73 0.85 -2.49 12.77
CA GLY A 73 -0.11 -1.72 11.98
C GLY A 73 0.17 -1.82 10.49
N ILE A 74 1.44 -1.80 10.10
CA ILE A 74 1.85 -1.94 8.70
C ILE A 74 1.68 -3.38 8.22
N SER A 75 2.19 -4.36 8.98
CA SER A 75 2.10 -5.76 8.56
C SER A 75 0.65 -6.23 8.45
N ASP A 76 -0.20 -5.87 9.40
CA ASP A 76 -1.62 -6.21 9.36
C ASP A 76 -2.32 -5.57 8.16
N ALA A 77 -2.02 -4.30 7.86
CA ALA A 77 -2.57 -3.62 6.69
C ALA A 77 -2.12 -4.29 5.38
N ALA A 78 -0.85 -4.70 5.31
CA ALA A 78 -0.31 -5.38 4.13
C ALA A 78 -0.98 -6.75 3.93
N ILE A 79 -1.17 -7.52 4.99
CA ILE A 79 -1.87 -8.81 4.95
C ILE A 79 -3.30 -8.60 4.46
N TRP A 80 -4.01 -7.66 5.05
CA TRP A 80 -5.36 -7.31 4.62
C TRP A 80 -5.40 -6.88 3.16
N GLY A 81 -4.47 -6.02 2.76
CA GLY A 81 -4.42 -5.48 1.39
C GLY A 81 -4.18 -6.57 0.34
N ILE A 82 -3.26 -7.48 0.60
CA ILE A 82 -3.00 -8.61 -0.32
C ILE A 82 -4.23 -9.49 -0.44
N GLY A 83 -4.94 -9.74 0.67
CA GLY A 83 -6.19 -10.47 0.64
C GLY A 83 -7.25 -9.79 -0.21
N GLN A 84 -7.38 -8.47 -0.10
CA GLN A 84 -8.36 -7.70 -0.86
C GLN A 84 -8.06 -7.74 -2.36
N VAL A 85 -6.82 -7.48 -2.78
CA VAL A 85 -6.47 -7.48 -4.20
C VAL A 85 -6.49 -8.90 -4.78
N GLY A 86 -6.19 -9.92 -3.96
CA GLY A 86 -6.29 -11.32 -4.38
C GLY A 86 -7.71 -11.72 -4.73
N ARG A 87 -8.69 -11.24 -3.97
CA ARG A 87 -10.11 -11.50 -4.25
C ARG A 87 -10.56 -10.94 -5.60
N LEU A 88 -9.99 -9.81 -6.02
CA LEU A 88 -10.32 -9.24 -7.33
C LEU A 88 -9.93 -10.19 -8.46
N GLY A 89 -8.77 -10.84 -8.33
CA GLY A 89 -8.35 -11.84 -9.28
C GLY A 89 -9.30 -13.04 -9.31
N ASP A 90 -9.79 -13.47 -8.15
CA ASP A 90 -10.71 -14.60 -8.04
C ASP A 90 -12.07 -14.31 -8.70
N LEU A 91 -12.52 -13.06 -8.67
CA LEU A 91 -13.79 -12.65 -9.26
C LEU A 91 -13.79 -12.77 -10.80
N THR A 92 -12.63 -12.89 -11.43
CA THR A 92 -12.51 -13.01 -12.88
C THR A 92 -12.33 -14.45 -13.35
N LYS A 93 -12.24 -15.40 -12.42
CA LYS A 93 -12.05 -16.81 -12.73
C LYS A 93 -13.40 -17.53 -12.86
N ASP A 94 -14.00 -17.45 -14.01
CA ASP A 94 -15.21 -18.21 -14.28
C ASP A 94 -15.07 -19.06 -15.50
#